data_2f82129671fffb691af91c10c1f9d543
#
_entry.id   2f82129671fffb691af91c10c1f9d543
#
_cell.length_a   1.000
_cell.length_b   1.000
_cell.length_c   1.000
_cell.angle_alpha   90.00
_cell.angle_beta   90.00
_cell.angle_gamma   90.00
#
_symmetry.space_group_name_H-M   'P 1'
#
loop_
_entity.id
_entity.type
_entity.pdbx_description
1 polymer ?
#
loop_
_entity_poly.entity_id
_entity_poly.type
_entity_poly.pdbx_seq_one_letter_code
_entity_poly.pdbx_strand_id
1 'polypeptide(L)'
;GIILSGSHASVYEVDDRAPDAVFTLGLPVLGICYGMQTMATQLGGKVEGSNSREFGHADVQIQGKSRLLAGLGDAQGQTPVWMSHGDKVTQLPPGFELMAQTASCPIAGMADEARGFYGVQFHPEVTHTQQGAAMLNRFVHEICGAKPDWVMKGHIDEAVAKIREQVGDEEVILGLSGGVDSSVAAALIHRAIGDQLT
;
A
#
# COMPACT_ATOMS: atom_id res chain seq x y z
N GLY A 1 10.92 2.85 -3.21
CA GLY A 1 10.18 2.75 -1.94
C GLY A 1 9.43 1.45 -1.80
N ILE A 2 8.90 1.23 -0.62
CA ILE A 2 8.16 0.01 -0.27
C ILE A 2 6.83 0.41 0.35
N ILE A 3 5.74 -0.29 -0.02
CA ILE A 3 4.44 -0.15 0.61
C ILE A 3 4.10 -1.49 1.29
N LEU A 4 3.88 -1.45 2.60
CA LEU A 4 3.35 -2.55 3.39
C LEU A 4 1.83 -2.40 3.46
N SER A 5 1.11 -3.26 2.77
CA SER A 5 -0.34 -3.19 2.66
C SER A 5 -1.06 -3.60 3.95
N GLY A 6 -2.37 -3.38 4.00
CA GLY A 6 -3.24 -3.93 5.03
C GLY A 6 -3.34 -5.46 4.94
N SER A 7 -3.69 -6.08 6.07
CA SER A 7 -3.98 -7.51 6.20
C SER A 7 -5.08 -7.70 7.24
N HIS A 8 -5.76 -8.85 7.19
CA HIS A 8 -6.67 -9.30 8.25
C HIS A 8 -5.92 -9.95 9.43
N ALA A 9 -4.61 -10.19 9.29
CA ALA A 9 -3.76 -10.74 10.33
C ALA A 9 -3.59 -9.77 11.51
N SER A 10 -3.23 -10.32 12.67
CA SER A 10 -2.84 -9.56 13.86
C SER A 10 -1.32 -9.63 14.05
N VAL A 11 -0.72 -8.56 14.53
CA VAL A 11 0.72 -8.51 14.86
C VAL A 11 1.12 -9.47 15.99
N TYR A 12 0.15 -10.08 16.67
CA TYR A 12 0.37 -11.14 17.63
C TYR A 12 0.62 -12.50 16.97
N GLU A 13 0.25 -12.65 15.70
CA GLU A 13 0.56 -13.81 14.86
C GLU A 13 1.95 -13.59 14.26
N VAL A 14 2.92 -14.37 14.72
CA VAL A 14 4.36 -14.10 14.52
C VAL A 14 4.82 -14.27 13.06
N ASP A 15 4.10 -15.07 12.27
CA ASP A 15 4.54 -15.50 10.94
C ASP A 15 4.24 -14.50 9.81
N ASP A 16 3.38 -13.51 10.05
CA ASP A 16 2.90 -12.57 9.03
C ASP A 16 3.58 -11.18 9.08
N ARG A 17 4.76 -11.07 9.71
CA ARG A 17 5.50 -9.81 9.81
C ARG A 17 6.25 -9.48 8.53
N ALA A 18 6.53 -8.19 8.34
CA ALA A 18 7.39 -7.75 7.25
C ALA A 18 8.82 -8.31 7.44
N PRO A 19 9.51 -8.73 6.36
CA PRO A 19 10.93 -9.10 6.46
C PRO A 19 11.75 -7.94 7.04
N ASP A 20 12.66 -8.22 7.98
CA ASP A 20 13.49 -7.19 8.62
C ASP A 20 14.31 -6.37 7.62
N ALA A 21 14.65 -6.97 6.49
CA ALA A 21 15.34 -6.30 5.38
C ALA A 21 14.60 -5.04 4.90
N VAL A 22 13.27 -5.00 4.96
CA VAL A 22 12.46 -3.83 4.56
C VAL A 22 12.91 -2.56 5.28
N PHE A 23 13.25 -2.68 6.56
CA PHE A 23 13.62 -1.53 7.41
C PHE A 23 15.12 -1.21 7.38
N THR A 24 15.93 -2.01 6.69
CA THR A 24 17.39 -1.83 6.60
C THR A 24 17.90 -1.49 5.19
N LEU A 25 17.04 -1.56 4.16
CA LEU A 25 17.38 -1.27 2.77
C LEU A 25 17.65 0.22 2.48
N GLY A 26 17.38 1.13 3.41
CA GLY A 26 17.54 2.57 3.20
C GLY A 26 16.55 3.18 2.20
N LEU A 27 15.42 2.52 1.97
CA LEU A 27 14.35 2.98 1.09
C LEU A 27 13.20 3.55 1.91
N PRO A 28 12.46 4.56 1.39
CA PRO A 28 11.22 5.01 2.01
C PRO A 28 10.21 3.88 2.14
N VAL A 29 9.50 3.84 3.28
CA VAL A 29 8.49 2.80 3.58
C VAL A 29 7.18 3.45 3.99
N LEU A 30 6.07 3.02 3.39
CA LEU A 30 4.71 3.37 3.81
C LEU A 30 4.00 2.12 4.33
N GLY A 31 3.62 2.11 5.60
CA GLY A 31 2.78 1.09 6.21
C GLY A 31 1.31 1.53 6.23
N ILE A 32 0.41 0.71 5.69
CA ILE A 32 -1.03 0.94 5.66
C ILE A 32 -1.71 -0.07 6.57
N CYS A 33 -2.50 0.38 7.55
CA CYS A 33 -3.25 -0.45 8.48
C CYS A 33 -2.34 -1.50 9.16
N TYR A 34 -2.44 -2.77 8.82
CA TYR A 34 -1.55 -3.81 9.32
C TYR A 34 -0.06 -3.50 9.03
N GLY A 35 0.24 -2.93 7.87
CA GLY A 35 1.60 -2.51 7.51
C GLY A 35 2.18 -1.47 8.46
N MET A 36 1.37 -0.53 8.99
CA MET A 36 1.76 0.39 10.05
C MET A 36 1.99 -0.34 11.37
N GLN A 37 1.12 -1.30 11.72
CA GLN A 37 1.19 -2.04 12.98
C GLN A 37 2.44 -2.94 13.03
N THR A 38 2.75 -3.67 11.94
CA THR A 38 3.97 -4.48 11.86
C THR A 38 5.23 -3.62 11.91
N MET A 39 5.24 -2.47 11.21
CA MET A 39 6.33 -1.48 11.30
C MET A 39 6.51 -0.98 12.74
N ALA A 40 5.42 -0.59 13.41
CA ALA A 40 5.47 -0.12 14.79
C ALA A 40 6.06 -1.18 15.73
N THR A 41 5.57 -2.42 15.65
CA THR A 41 6.03 -3.52 16.50
C THR A 41 7.51 -3.86 16.27
N GLN A 42 7.93 -3.98 15.01
CA GLN A 42 9.31 -4.37 14.67
C GLN A 42 10.34 -3.27 14.97
N LEU A 43 9.91 -2.01 15.00
CA LEU A 43 10.79 -0.88 15.30
C LEU A 43 10.74 -0.42 16.77
N GLY A 44 10.10 -1.20 17.67
CA GLY A 44 10.13 -0.97 19.10
C GLY A 44 8.99 -0.13 19.66
N GLY A 45 7.92 0.08 18.89
CA GLY A 45 6.65 0.61 19.36
C GLY A 45 5.77 -0.47 19.99
N LYS A 46 4.52 -0.11 20.30
CA LYS A 46 3.52 -1.07 20.83
C LYS A 46 2.22 -1.00 20.03
N VAL A 47 1.64 -2.16 19.81
CA VAL A 47 0.30 -2.35 19.26
C VAL A 47 -0.54 -3.03 20.33
N GLU A 48 -1.79 -2.67 20.47
CA GLU A 48 -2.72 -3.31 21.39
C GLU A 48 -4.04 -3.60 20.68
N GLY A 49 -4.63 -4.76 21.01
CA GLY A 49 -5.98 -5.09 20.59
C GLY A 49 -6.98 -4.11 21.20
N SER A 50 -7.86 -3.60 20.38
CA SER A 50 -8.91 -2.69 20.82
C SER A 50 -10.24 -3.43 21.00
N ASN A 51 -10.89 -3.25 22.15
CA ASN A 51 -12.27 -3.68 22.36
C ASN A 51 -13.26 -2.85 21.51
N SER A 52 -12.81 -1.73 20.97
CA SER A 52 -13.56 -0.86 20.06
C SER A 52 -12.96 -0.96 18.66
N ARG A 53 -13.56 -1.80 17.85
CA ARG A 53 -13.20 -1.92 16.42
C ARG A 53 -13.70 -0.69 15.67
N GLU A 54 -12.86 -0.12 14.82
CA GLU A 54 -13.23 1.01 13.97
C GLU A 54 -13.40 0.55 12.52
N PHE A 55 -14.63 0.66 12.03
CA PHE A 55 -14.97 0.37 10.64
C PHE A 55 -15.78 1.51 10.06
N GLY A 56 -15.36 2.02 8.91
CA GLY A 56 -16.08 3.05 8.18
C GLY A 56 -15.41 4.41 8.21
N HIS A 57 -16.21 5.44 8.03
CA HIS A 57 -15.77 6.83 7.94
C HIS A 57 -15.26 7.35 9.28
N ALA A 58 -14.12 8.05 9.26
CA ALA A 58 -13.58 8.81 10.38
C ALA A 58 -12.93 10.10 9.88
N ASP A 59 -12.97 11.15 10.69
CA ASP A 59 -12.25 12.39 10.43
C ASP A 59 -10.93 12.37 11.23
N VAL A 60 -9.82 12.34 10.50
CA VAL A 60 -8.48 12.33 11.09
C VAL A 60 -8.00 13.76 11.25
N GLN A 61 -7.56 14.11 12.45
CA GLN A 61 -6.87 15.37 12.71
C GLN A 61 -5.39 15.21 12.37
N ILE A 62 -4.92 15.95 11.38
CA ILE A 62 -3.51 16.01 10.99
C ILE A 62 -2.72 16.73 12.09
N GLN A 63 -1.57 16.16 12.46
CA GLN A 63 -0.66 16.67 13.47
C GLN A 63 0.75 16.85 12.89
N GLY A 64 1.52 17.74 13.48
CA GLY A 64 2.92 17.91 13.12
C GLY A 64 3.15 18.43 11.69
N LYS A 65 4.31 18.09 11.13
CA LYS A 65 4.80 18.59 9.82
C LYS A 65 5.30 17.43 8.95
N SER A 66 4.52 16.36 8.85
CA SER A 66 4.88 15.26 7.96
C SER A 66 4.81 15.67 6.48
N ARG A 67 5.83 15.29 5.69
CA ARG A 67 5.78 15.46 4.23
C ARG A 67 4.61 14.73 3.61
N LEU A 68 4.26 13.54 4.12
CA LEU A 68 3.18 12.73 3.56
C LEU A 68 1.83 13.44 3.62
N LEU A 69 1.52 14.10 4.74
CA LEU A 69 0.21 14.74 4.97
C LEU A 69 0.22 16.27 4.82
N ALA A 70 1.33 16.89 4.45
CA ALA A 70 1.44 18.34 4.33
C ALA A 70 0.37 18.90 3.39
N GLY A 71 -0.46 19.85 3.89
CA GLY A 71 -1.50 20.52 3.11
C GLY A 71 -2.68 19.63 2.67
N LEU A 72 -2.85 18.44 3.27
CA LEU A 72 -3.95 17.52 2.98
C LEU A 72 -5.04 17.67 4.04
N GLY A 73 -5.43 18.65 4.53
CA GLY A 73 -6.53 18.85 5.48
C GLY A 73 -7.41 20.01 5.04
N ASP A 74 -8.58 20.07 5.58
CA ASP A 74 -9.41 21.25 5.50
C ASP A 74 -8.82 22.44 6.32
N ALA A 75 -9.57 23.53 6.45
CA ALA A 75 -9.14 24.71 7.21
C ALA A 75 -8.90 24.43 8.72
N GLN A 76 -9.44 23.33 9.23
CA GLN A 76 -9.28 22.82 10.60
C GLN A 76 -8.18 21.76 10.70
N GLY A 77 -7.55 21.40 9.58
CA GLY A 77 -6.54 20.36 9.52
C GLY A 77 -7.12 18.94 9.61
N GLN A 78 -8.38 18.76 9.23
CA GLN A 78 -9.06 17.47 9.23
C GLN A 78 -9.20 16.91 7.81
N THR A 79 -9.15 15.59 7.69
CA THR A 79 -9.39 14.89 6.43
C THR A 79 -10.23 13.63 6.65
N PRO A 80 -11.28 13.41 5.84
CA PRO A 80 -12.10 12.22 5.92
C PRO A 80 -11.33 11.01 5.35
N VAL A 81 -11.33 9.92 6.12
CA VAL A 81 -10.64 8.67 5.80
C VAL A 81 -11.54 7.47 6.07
N TRP A 82 -11.10 6.31 5.57
CA TRP A 82 -11.75 5.03 5.85
C TRP A 82 -10.92 4.20 6.82
N MET A 83 -11.50 3.86 7.97
CA MET A 83 -10.92 2.98 8.98
C MET A 83 -11.43 1.54 8.79
N SER A 84 -10.56 0.56 9.05
CA SER A 84 -10.91 -0.86 9.07
C SER A 84 -9.90 -1.62 9.93
N HIS A 85 -10.00 -1.49 11.27
CA HIS A 85 -9.05 -2.12 12.16
C HIS A 85 -9.66 -2.51 13.52
N GLY A 86 -9.09 -3.58 14.13
CA GLY A 86 -9.34 -4.00 15.50
C GLY A 86 -8.17 -3.68 16.44
N ASP A 87 -6.95 -3.75 15.92
CA ASP A 87 -5.73 -3.43 16.65
C ASP A 87 -5.27 -2.02 16.30
N LYS A 88 -4.56 -1.35 17.20
CA LYS A 88 -4.03 0.00 17.01
C LYS A 88 -2.66 0.18 17.66
N VAL A 89 -1.86 1.06 17.09
CA VAL A 89 -0.60 1.51 17.71
C VAL A 89 -0.92 2.35 18.93
N THR A 90 -0.33 2.00 20.08
CA THR A 90 -0.51 2.70 21.35
C THR A 90 0.75 3.39 21.84
N GLN A 91 1.92 3.01 21.29
CA GLN A 91 3.19 3.66 21.53
C GLN A 91 3.99 3.79 20.25
N LEU A 92 4.43 5.00 19.95
CA LEU A 92 5.31 5.27 18.81
C LEU A 92 6.66 4.57 18.96
N PRO A 93 7.24 4.04 17.87
CA PRO A 93 8.63 3.58 17.88
C PRO A 93 9.61 4.74 18.10
N PRO A 94 10.83 4.47 18.57
CA PRO A 94 11.88 5.48 18.66
C PRO A 94 12.14 6.18 17.32
N GLY A 95 12.18 7.51 17.34
CA GLY A 95 12.39 8.34 16.15
C GLY A 95 11.12 8.72 15.39
N PHE A 96 9.98 8.14 15.71
CA PHE A 96 8.71 8.50 15.10
C PHE A 96 8.01 9.64 15.82
N GLU A 97 7.35 10.47 15.05
CA GLU A 97 6.46 11.54 15.53
C GLU A 97 5.01 11.26 15.14
N LEU A 98 4.07 11.81 15.91
CA LEU A 98 2.64 11.73 15.61
C LEU A 98 2.34 12.56 14.35
N MET A 99 1.70 11.93 13.37
CA MET A 99 1.32 12.54 12.10
C MET A 99 -0.18 12.79 11.98
N ALA A 100 -0.98 11.92 12.61
CA ALA A 100 -2.44 11.99 12.55
C ALA A 100 -3.08 11.26 13.74
N GLN A 101 -4.26 11.74 14.16
CA GLN A 101 -5.02 11.13 15.25
C GLN A 101 -6.53 11.24 15.05
N THR A 102 -7.28 10.37 15.72
CA THR A 102 -8.73 10.51 15.98
C THR A 102 -8.98 10.42 17.48
N ALA A 103 -10.21 10.64 17.92
CA ALA A 103 -10.60 10.49 19.32
C ALA A 103 -10.45 9.03 19.81
N SER A 104 -10.70 8.05 18.94
CA SER A 104 -10.65 6.62 19.23
C SER A 104 -9.31 5.96 18.84
N CYS A 105 -8.55 6.58 17.94
CA CYS A 105 -7.21 6.14 17.53
C CYS A 105 -6.19 7.27 17.71
N PRO A 106 -5.58 7.40 18.90
CA PRO A 106 -4.64 8.47 19.23
C PRO A 106 -3.40 8.50 18.33
N ILE A 107 -3.04 7.37 17.72
CA ILE A 107 -1.95 7.26 16.75
C ILE A 107 -2.55 6.68 15.46
N ALA A 108 -3.28 7.52 14.71
CA ALA A 108 -3.82 7.17 13.41
C ALA A 108 -2.82 7.37 12.26
N GLY A 109 -1.70 8.05 12.55
CA GLY A 109 -0.58 8.20 11.63
C GLY A 109 0.70 8.55 12.37
N MET A 110 1.81 8.00 11.89
CA MET A 110 3.16 8.21 12.44
C MET A 110 4.18 8.38 11.33
N ALA A 111 5.23 9.16 11.57
CA ALA A 111 6.30 9.38 10.62
C ALA A 111 7.68 9.45 11.28
N ASP A 112 8.68 8.86 10.64
CA ASP A 112 10.08 9.15 10.84
C ASP A 112 10.62 9.77 9.57
N GLU A 113 10.66 11.07 9.54
CA GLU A 113 11.07 11.86 8.35
C GLU A 113 12.53 11.63 7.97
N ALA A 114 13.39 11.32 8.95
CA ALA A 114 14.81 11.09 8.70
C ALA A 114 15.07 9.80 7.92
N ARG A 115 14.31 8.73 8.22
CA ARG A 115 14.39 7.45 7.51
C ARG A 115 13.43 7.37 6.31
N GLY A 116 12.47 8.31 6.21
CA GLY A 116 11.42 8.27 5.20
C GLY A 116 10.37 7.18 5.48
N PHE A 117 10.12 6.87 6.76
CA PHE A 117 9.15 5.87 7.17
C PHE A 117 7.85 6.53 7.60
N TYR A 118 6.74 6.06 7.04
CA TYR A 118 5.40 6.59 7.28
C TYR A 118 4.45 5.44 7.58
N GLY A 119 3.55 5.64 8.53
CA GLY A 119 2.49 4.69 8.84
C GLY A 119 1.14 5.39 8.95
N VAL A 120 0.11 4.81 8.35
CA VAL A 120 -1.29 5.27 8.48
C VAL A 120 -2.17 4.10 8.87
N GLN A 121 -3.05 4.29 9.86
CA GLN A 121 -3.98 3.27 10.31
C GLN A 121 -5.19 3.13 9.37
N PHE A 122 -5.54 4.19 8.67
CA PHE A 122 -6.60 4.23 7.66
C PHE A 122 -6.10 3.73 6.29
N HIS A 123 -7.03 3.57 5.36
CA HIS A 123 -6.81 3.04 4.03
C HIS A 123 -6.79 4.15 2.97
N PRO A 124 -5.62 4.66 2.54
CA PRO A 124 -5.54 5.68 1.50
C PRO A 124 -5.86 5.13 0.10
N GLU A 125 -5.81 3.81 -0.09
CA GLU A 125 -6.06 3.15 -1.38
C GLU A 125 -7.53 3.02 -1.74
N VAL A 126 -8.46 3.21 -0.77
CA VAL A 126 -9.89 3.09 -1.04
C VAL A 126 -10.51 4.45 -1.40
N THR A 127 -11.56 4.42 -2.23
CA THR A 127 -12.24 5.63 -2.73
C THR A 127 -12.87 6.49 -1.63
N HIS A 128 -13.16 5.91 -0.49
CA HIS A 128 -13.75 6.61 0.68
C HIS A 128 -12.75 7.51 1.42
N THR A 129 -11.45 7.32 1.22
CA THR A 129 -10.42 8.24 1.71
C THR A 129 -10.20 9.32 0.66
N GLN A 130 -10.84 10.48 0.83
CA GLN A 130 -10.91 11.52 -0.20
C GLN A 130 -9.53 12.01 -0.67
N GLN A 131 -8.57 12.16 0.23
CA GLN A 131 -7.21 12.61 -0.09
C GLN A 131 -6.22 11.45 -0.30
N GLY A 132 -6.71 10.21 -0.35
CA GLY A 132 -5.87 9.01 -0.43
C GLY A 132 -5.00 8.97 -1.67
N ALA A 133 -5.56 9.29 -2.83
CA ALA A 133 -4.80 9.38 -4.08
C ALA A 133 -3.66 10.42 -4.01
N ALA A 134 -3.88 11.56 -3.37
CA ALA A 134 -2.85 12.59 -3.17
C ALA A 134 -1.75 12.11 -2.23
N MET A 135 -2.09 11.38 -1.15
CA MET A 135 -1.11 10.77 -0.24
C MET A 135 -0.24 9.75 -0.96
N LEU A 136 -0.84 8.82 -1.70
CA LEU A 136 -0.11 7.79 -2.46
C LEU A 136 0.76 8.40 -3.57
N ASN A 137 0.24 9.38 -4.30
CA ASN A 137 0.99 10.11 -5.32
C ASN A 137 2.23 10.79 -4.71
N ARG A 138 2.06 11.47 -3.59
CA ARG A 138 3.16 12.12 -2.87
C ARG A 138 4.19 11.11 -2.38
N PHE A 139 3.76 9.99 -1.80
CA PHE A 139 4.69 8.95 -1.38
C PHE A 139 5.50 8.42 -2.56
N VAL A 140 4.84 8.06 -3.66
CA VAL A 140 5.50 7.44 -4.82
C VAL A 140 6.41 8.41 -5.55
N HIS A 141 5.93 9.62 -5.84
CA HIS A 141 6.64 10.55 -6.72
C HIS A 141 7.55 11.54 -5.99
N GLU A 142 7.10 12.08 -4.85
CA GLU A 142 7.86 13.10 -4.13
C GLU A 142 8.81 12.50 -3.09
N ILE A 143 8.35 11.48 -2.33
CA ILE A 143 9.16 10.87 -1.27
C ILE A 143 10.08 9.80 -1.83
N CYS A 144 9.57 8.89 -2.66
CA CYS A 144 10.36 7.84 -3.30
C CYS A 144 11.10 8.31 -4.55
N GLY A 145 10.72 9.44 -5.15
CA GLY A 145 11.31 9.95 -6.39
C GLY A 145 11.06 9.07 -7.61
N ALA A 146 10.04 8.22 -7.58
CA ALA A 146 9.69 7.35 -8.70
C ALA A 146 9.13 8.18 -9.88
N LYS A 147 9.63 7.89 -11.08
CA LYS A 147 9.16 8.56 -12.30
C LYS A 147 7.97 7.83 -12.90
N PRO A 148 6.99 8.53 -13.50
CA PRO A 148 5.86 7.91 -14.18
C PRO A 148 6.26 7.49 -15.61
N ASP A 149 7.31 6.66 -15.73
CA ASP A 149 7.90 6.23 -17.00
C ASP A 149 7.40 4.85 -17.45
N TRP A 150 6.59 4.18 -16.63
CA TRP A 150 5.96 2.93 -16.99
C TRP A 150 4.74 3.18 -17.87
N VAL A 151 4.77 2.68 -19.13
CA VAL A 151 3.70 2.85 -20.11
C VAL A 151 3.14 1.48 -20.51
N MET A 152 1.88 1.25 -20.17
CA MET A 152 1.18 -0.02 -20.42
C MET A 152 1.26 -0.48 -21.90
N LYS A 153 1.23 0.47 -22.85
CA LYS A 153 1.28 0.15 -24.27
C LYS A 153 2.57 -0.56 -24.70
N GLY A 154 3.72 -0.12 -24.18
CA GLY A 154 4.99 -0.79 -24.41
C GLY A 154 5.04 -2.19 -23.80
N HIS A 155 4.44 -2.35 -22.61
CA HIS A 155 4.42 -3.62 -21.91
C HIS A 155 3.61 -4.71 -22.62
N ILE A 156 2.50 -4.36 -23.27
CA ILE A 156 1.72 -5.29 -24.09
C ILE A 156 2.56 -5.79 -25.28
N ASP A 157 3.25 -4.90 -25.96
CA ASP A 157 4.05 -5.26 -27.11
C ASP A 157 5.28 -6.10 -26.73
N GLU A 158 5.90 -5.80 -25.59
CA GLU A 158 6.96 -6.62 -24.99
C GLU A 158 6.46 -8.01 -24.58
N ALA A 159 5.28 -8.10 -23.95
CA ALA A 159 4.67 -9.38 -23.57
C ALA A 159 4.36 -10.23 -24.80
N VAL A 160 3.77 -9.63 -25.84
CA VAL A 160 3.50 -10.30 -27.12
C VAL A 160 4.80 -10.81 -27.76
N ALA A 161 5.87 -10.01 -27.75
CA ALA A 161 7.16 -10.43 -28.28
C ALA A 161 7.76 -11.62 -27.52
N LYS A 162 7.72 -11.57 -26.18
CA LYS A 162 8.18 -12.66 -25.31
C LYS A 162 7.38 -13.95 -25.52
N ILE A 163 6.05 -13.85 -25.65
CA ILE A 163 5.20 -15.02 -25.91
C ILE A 163 5.57 -15.66 -27.26
N ARG A 164 5.75 -14.86 -28.30
CA ARG A 164 6.18 -15.37 -29.62
C ARG A 164 7.52 -16.09 -29.57
N GLU A 165 8.48 -15.49 -28.88
CA GLU A 165 9.80 -16.09 -28.71
C GLU A 165 9.74 -17.41 -27.93
N GLN A 166 8.93 -17.47 -26.88
CA GLN A 166 8.80 -18.64 -26.03
C GLN A 166 8.03 -19.78 -26.69
N VAL A 167 6.99 -19.49 -27.47
CA VAL A 167 6.14 -20.49 -28.13
C VAL A 167 6.79 -20.99 -29.44
N GLY A 168 7.42 -20.09 -30.20
CA GLY A 168 7.99 -20.47 -31.49
C GLY A 168 6.93 -21.05 -32.43
N ASP A 169 7.20 -22.28 -32.95
CA ASP A 169 6.30 -22.99 -33.86
C ASP A 169 5.37 -23.99 -33.13
N GLU A 170 5.35 -24.01 -31.81
CA GLU A 170 4.55 -24.94 -31.00
C GLU A 170 3.09 -24.48 -30.87
N GLU A 171 2.19 -25.40 -30.53
CA GLU A 171 0.78 -25.11 -30.24
C GLU A 171 0.57 -24.90 -28.73
N VAL A 172 -0.37 -24.02 -28.36
CA VAL A 172 -0.73 -23.70 -26.99
C VAL A 172 -2.18 -24.01 -26.74
N ILE A 173 -2.46 -24.70 -25.62
CA ILE A 173 -3.82 -24.94 -25.15
C ILE A 173 -4.07 -24.08 -23.91
N LEU A 174 -5.16 -23.30 -23.91
CA LEU A 174 -5.55 -22.46 -22.78
C LEU A 174 -6.93 -22.85 -22.23
N GLY A 175 -6.96 -23.27 -20.97
CA GLY A 175 -8.20 -23.45 -20.21
C GLY A 175 -8.79 -22.12 -19.77
N LEU A 176 -9.88 -21.65 -20.38
CA LEU A 176 -10.54 -20.40 -20.06
C LEU A 176 -11.52 -20.56 -18.89
N SER A 177 -11.20 -20.00 -17.72
CA SER A 177 -12.06 -20.06 -16.53
C SER A 177 -13.24 -19.07 -16.53
N GLY A 178 -13.24 -18.09 -17.46
CA GLY A 178 -14.21 -17.00 -17.51
C GLY A 178 -13.89 -15.82 -16.57
N GLY A 179 -12.80 -15.87 -15.81
CA GLY A 179 -12.31 -14.75 -15.01
C GLY A 179 -11.53 -13.72 -15.85
N VAL A 180 -11.29 -12.54 -15.24
CA VAL A 180 -10.55 -11.45 -15.89
C VAL A 180 -9.14 -11.89 -16.29
N ASP A 181 -8.42 -12.54 -15.40
CA ASP A 181 -7.02 -12.94 -15.62
C ASP A 181 -6.88 -13.91 -16.80
N SER A 182 -7.71 -14.95 -16.84
CA SER A 182 -7.72 -15.90 -17.95
C SER A 182 -8.12 -15.26 -19.30
N SER A 183 -9.04 -14.31 -19.27
CA SER A 183 -9.46 -13.57 -20.47
C SER A 183 -8.36 -12.65 -20.99
N VAL A 184 -7.61 -11.98 -20.11
CA VAL A 184 -6.44 -11.16 -20.48
C VAL A 184 -5.33 -12.05 -21.04
N ALA A 185 -5.05 -13.19 -20.40
CA ALA A 185 -4.07 -14.16 -20.90
C ALA A 185 -4.44 -14.66 -22.30
N ALA A 186 -5.70 -15.06 -22.50
CA ALA A 186 -6.20 -15.48 -23.82
C ALA A 186 -5.98 -14.40 -24.91
N ALA A 187 -6.34 -13.16 -24.60
CA ALA A 187 -6.18 -12.04 -25.53
C ALA A 187 -4.71 -11.76 -25.89
N LEU A 188 -3.81 -11.81 -24.90
CA LEU A 188 -2.37 -11.61 -25.12
C LEU A 188 -1.75 -12.75 -25.93
N ILE A 189 -2.05 -14.00 -25.57
CA ILE A 189 -1.53 -15.19 -26.27
C ILE A 189 -2.04 -15.22 -27.70
N HIS A 190 -3.36 -15.03 -27.92
CA HIS A 190 -3.92 -14.99 -29.27
C HIS A 190 -3.32 -13.86 -30.11
N ARG A 191 -3.11 -12.66 -29.55
CA ARG A 191 -2.42 -11.56 -30.24
C ARG A 191 -0.97 -11.91 -30.62
N ALA A 192 -0.33 -12.76 -29.82
CA ALA A 192 1.04 -13.18 -30.08
C ALA A 192 1.15 -14.28 -31.13
N ILE A 193 0.35 -15.34 -31.04
CA ILE A 193 0.52 -16.58 -31.83
C ILE A 193 -0.68 -16.97 -32.68
N GLY A 194 -1.79 -16.22 -32.61
CA GLY A 194 -2.96 -16.44 -33.48
C GLY A 194 -3.51 -17.86 -33.41
N ASP A 195 -3.56 -18.54 -34.54
CA ASP A 195 -4.17 -19.86 -34.74
C ASP A 195 -3.42 -21.01 -34.01
N GLN A 196 -2.21 -20.76 -33.45
CA GLN A 196 -1.50 -21.72 -32.61
C GLN A 196 -2.15 -21.84 -31.21
N LEU A 197 -3.11 -20.97 -30.85
CA LEU A 197 -3.85 -21.03 -29.61
C LEU A 197 -5.17 -21.78 -29.76
N THR A 198 -5.37 -22.80 -28.96
CA THR A 198 -6.62 -23.57 -28.82
C THR A 198 -7.22 -23.44 -27.43
#